data_61fedc8a4c9a6e3654d6e1e2519bc4fa
#
_entry.id   61fedc8a4c9a6e3654d6e1e2519bc4fa
#
_cell.length_a   1.000
_cell.length_b   1.000
_cell.length_c   1.000
_cell.angle_alpha   90.00
_cell.angle_beta   90.00
_cell.angle_gamma   90.00
#
_symmetry.space_group_name_H-M   'P 1'
#
loop_
_entity.id
_entity.type
_entity.pdbx_description
1 polymer ?
#
loop_
_entity_poly.entity_id
_entity_poly.type
_entity_poly.pdbx_seq_one_letter_code
_entity_poly.pdbx_strand_id
1 'polypeptide(L)'
;MALASPGPGREAKSMRPVHAMTGPRPGLVGINHVALEVGDVDQALEFYGAIFELRGIDREPGMAFIDLGDQFLALSERRDSPPDGARHFGLVVDNKPAVRASLEAHGVEILPGPRLDFNDPWGNHIQVDDYRDIQFTKAPQVIDAMGLGGLRKHPGAIEQLRAKGLA
;
A
#
# COMPACT_ATOMS: atom_id res chain seq x y z
N MET A 1 -31.16 35.57 -27.96
CA MET A 1 -30.04 35.05 -27.18
C MET A 1 -30.57 34.73 -25.78
N ALA A 2 -30.89 33.48 -25.51
CA ALA A 2 -31.38 33.04 -24.22
C ALA A 2 -30.21 32.48 -23.41
N LEU A 3 -29.98 33.03 -22.23
CA LEU A 3 -28.98 32.58 -21.26
C LEU A 3 -29.50 31.29 -20.60
N ALA A 4 -28.69 30.23 -20.68
CA ALA A 4 -28.94 28.96 -20.01
C ALA A 4 -28.81 29.12 -18.49
N SER A 5 -29.82 28.65 -17.75
CA SER A 5 -29.83 28.58 -16.29
C SER A 5 -28.81 27.55 -15.80
N PRO A 6 -28.10 27.81 -14.69
CA PRO A 6 -27.25 26.80 -14.08
C PRO A 6 -28.07 25.67 -13.46
N GLY A 7 -27.70 24.45 -13.75
CA GLY A 7 -28.32 23.24 -13.20
C GLY A 7 -28.16 23.12 -11.67
N PRO A 8 -28.98 22.29 -11.00
CA PRO A 8 -29.01 22.19 -9.53
C PRO A 8 -27.67 21.71 -8.97
N GLY A 9 -27.11 22.51 -8.07
CA GLY A 9 -25.90 22.18 -7.33
C GLY A 9 -26.06 20.85 -6.57
N ARG A 10 -25.03 20.01 -6.60
CA ARG A 10 -24.92 18.85 -5.72
C ARG A 10 -24.94 19.35 -4.28
N GLU A 11 -26.04 19.09 -3.58
CA GLU A 11 -26.08 19.28 -2.13
C GLU A 11 -24.97 18.43 -1.50
N ALA A 12 -24.05 19.10 -0.80
CA ALA A 12 -23.08 18.44 0.06
C ALA A 12 -23.88 17.64 1.09
N LYS A 13 -23.81 16.30 1.03
CA LYS A 13 -24.36 15.45 2.08
C LYS A 13 -23.74 15.89 3.40
N SER A 14 -24.55 16.56 4.23
CA SER A 14 -24.20 16.88 5.61
C SER A 14 -23.77 15.58 6.30
N MET A 15 -22.48 15.48 6.64
CA MET A 15 -22.01 14.41 7.50
C MET A 15 -22.77 14.55 8.82
N ARG A 16 -23.64 13.59 9.12
CA ARG A 16 -24.29 13.52 10.43
C ARG A 16 -23.19 13.54 11.49
N PRO A 17 -23.28 14.39 12.51
CA PRO A 17 -22.32 14.35 13.60
C PRO A 17 -22.32 12.92 14.16
N VAL A 18 -21.15 12.31 14.20
CA VAL A 18 -20.96 11.00 14.84
C VAL A 18 -21.47 11.18 16.27
N HIS A 19 -22.60 10.56 16.60
CA HIS A 19 -23.23 10.65 17.91
C HIS A 19 -22.15 10.44 18.96
N ALA A 20 -22.03 11.38 19.88
CA ALA A 20 -21.06 11.30 20.96
C ALA A 20 -21.39 10.06 21.81
N MET A 21 -20.74 8.95 21.51
CA MET A 21 -20.75 7.80 22.41
C MET A 21 -20.01 8.22 23.68
N THR A 22 -20.71 8.22 24.79
CA THR A 22 -20.16 8.53 26.10
C THR A 22 -19.34 7.32 26.59
N GLY A 23 -18.02 7.38 26.46
CA GLY A 23 -17.07 6.34 26.93
C GLY A 23 -15.75 6.37 26.16
N PRO A 24 -14.70 5.75 26.71
CA PRO A 24 -13.43 5.64 26.00
C PRO A 24 -13.59 4.82 24.71
N ARG A 25 -13.11 5.36 23.58
CA ARG A 25 -13.12 4.67 22.31
C ARG A 25 -11.86 3.83 22.16
N PRO A 26 -11.94 2.62 21.55
CA PRO A 26 -10.75 1.88 21.19
C PRO A 26 -9.86 2.71 20.24
N GLY A 27 -8.54 2.70 20.48
CA GLY A 27 -7.56 3.30 19.56
C GLY A 27 -7.35 2.46 18.32
N LEU A 28 -7.12 3.10 17.17
CA LEU A 28 -6.61 2.41 15.98
C LEU A 28 -5.12 2.13 16.20
N VAL A 29 -4.70 0.87 16.01
CA VAL A 29 -3.33 0.42 16.25
C VAL A 29 -2.53 0.34 14.95
N GLY A 30 -3.13 -0.10 13.86
CA GLY A 30 -2.45 -0.24 12.57
C GLY A 30 -3.32 -0.89 11.49
N ILE A 31 -2.68 -1.23 10.39
CA ILE A 31 -3.27 -2.00 9.29
C ILE A 31 -2.63 -3.39 9.32
N ASN A 32 -3.43 -4.44 9.44
CA ASN A 32 -2.96 -5.82 9.43
C ASN A 32 -2.69 -6.32 8.00
N HIS A 33 -3.59 -6.03 7.06
CA HIS A 33 -3.47 -6.46 5.67
C HIS A 33 -4.16 -5.51 4.69
N VAL A 34 -3.79 -5.66 3.43
CA VAL A 34 -4.50 -5.09 2.27
C VAL A 34 -4.94 -6.25 1.40
N ALA A 35 -6.16 -6.21 0.87
CA ALA A 35 -6.65 -7.17 -0.10
C ALA A 35 -6.76 -6.50 -1.48
N LEU A 36 -6.15 -7.13 -2.49
CA LEU A 36 -6.17 -6.71 -3.88
C LEU A 36 -7.03 -7.67 -4.69
N GLU A 37 -7.87 -7.12 -5.54
CA GLU A 37 -8.59 -7.90 -6.53
C GLU A 37 -7.73 -8.05 -7.78
N VAL A 38 -7.53 -9.30 -8.21
CA VAL A 38 -6.75 -9.67 -9.40
C VAL A 38 -7.58 -10.56 -10.32
N GLY A 39 -7.20 -10.65 -11.58
CA GLY A 39 -7.89 -11.51 -12.52
C GLY A 39 -7.50 -12.98 -12.39
N ASP A 40 -6.27 -13.26 -11.98
CA ASP A 40 -5.69 -14.59 -11.82
C ASP A 40 -4.57 -14.53 -10.78
N VAL A 41 -4.64 -15.39 -9.76
CA VAL A 41 -3.69 -15.37 -8.65
C VAL A 41 -2.29 -15.84 -9.06
N ASP A 42 -2.18 -16.82 -9.98
CA ASP A 42 -0.87 -17.30 -10.42
C ASP A 42 -0.14 -16.24 -11.24
N GLN A 43 -0.83 -15.58 -12.17
CA GLN A 43 -0.28 -14.44 -12.91
C GLN A 43 0.08 -13.27 -11.98
N ALA A 44 -0.71 -13.02 -10.95
CA ALA A 44 -0.40 -11.98 -9.96
C ALA A 44 0.87 -12.31 -9.19
N LEU A 45 1.03 -13.54 -8.73
CA LEU A 45 2.25 -13.97 -8.03
C LEU A 45 3.48 -13.92 -8.96
N GLU A 46 3.34 -14.26 -10.24
CA GLU A 46 4.41 -14.10 -11.23
C GLU A 46 4.79 -12.62 -11.40
N PHE A 47 3.79 -11.74 -11.58
CA PHE A 47 4.01 -10.30 -11.70
C PHE A 47 4.70 -9.70 -10.47
N TYR A 48 4.15 -9.94 -9.26
CA TYR A 48 4.73 -9.41 -8.03
C TYR A 48 6.10 -10.01 -7.74
N GLY A 49 6.31 -11.30 -8.03
CA GLY A 49 7.58 -12.00 -7.86
C GLY A 49 8.68 -11.55 -8.83
N ALA A 50 8.32 -11.00 -10.00
CA ALA A 50 9.26 -10.37 -10.91
C ALA A 50 9.80 -9.02 -10.39
N ILE A 51 9.03 -8.34 -9.53
CA ILE A 51 9.35 -6.99 -9.03
C ILE A 51 9.90 -7.04 -7.61
N PHE A 52 9.36 -7.92 -6.75
CA PHE A 52 9.67 -8.02 -5.34
C PHE A 52 10.14 -9.43 -4.95
N GLU A 53 11.00 -9.53 -3.96
CA GLU A 53 11.28 -10.81 -3.29
C GLU A 53 10.07 -11.20 -2.43
N LEU A 54 9.36 -12.27 -2.81
CA LEU A 54 8.24 -12.82 -2.04
C LEU A 54 8.76 -13.89 -1.07
N ARG A 55 8.73 -13.60 0.24
CA ARG A 55 9.40 -14.44 1.26
C ARG A 55 8.55 -15.58 1.79
N GLY A 56 7.23 -15.44 1.80
CA GLY A 56 6.28 -16.46 2.20
C GLY A 56 4.99 -16.29 1.44
N ILE A 57 4.41 -17.41 0.99
CA ILE A 57 3.15 -17.41 0.25
C ILE A 57 2.29 -18.55 0.78
N ASP A 58 1.15 -18.20 1.37
CA ASP A 58 0.08 -19.15 1.67
C ASP A 58 -0.97 -19.09 0.55
N ARG A 59 -1.62 -20.22 0.27
CA ARG A 59 -2.60 -20.33 -0.81
C ARG A 59 -3.90 -20.98 -0.36
N GLU A 60 -4.99 -20.44 -0.88
CA GLU A 60 -6.33 -20.99 -0.81
C GLU A 60 -6.96 -20.96 -2.21
N PRO A 61 -8.06 -21.67 -2.50
CA PRO A 61 -8.74 -21.60 -3.78
C PRO A 61 -9.13 -20.17 -4.15
N GLY A 62 -8.59 -19.64 -5.26
CA GLY A 62 -8.82 -18.26 -5.73
C GLY A 62 -8.19 -17.17 -4.87
N MET A 63 -7.27 -17.52 -3.96
CA MET A 63 -6.59 -16.55 -3.08
C MET A 63 -5.12 -16.90 -2.86
N ALA A 64 -4.29 -15.88 -2.62
CA ALA A 64 -2.95 -16.03 -2.08
C ALA A 64 -2.67 -14.94 -1.04
N PHE A 65 -1.80 -15.25 -0.09
CA PHE A 65 -1.39 -14.35 0.98
C PHE A 65 0.14 -14.25 0.97
N ILE A 66 0.64 -13.05 0.67
CA ILE A 66 2.07 -12.76 0.65
C ILE A 66 2.47 -12.24 2.03
N ASP A 67 3.36 -12.96 2.70
CA ASP A 67 3.86 -12.62 4.03
C ASP A 67 4.74 -11.38 4.01
N LEU A 68 4.45 -10.42 4.88
CA LEU A 68 5.21 -9.20 5.13
C LEU A 68 5.71 -9.14 6.60
N GLY A 69 5.72 -10.27 7.28
CA GLY A 69 6.15 -10.42 8.68
C GLY A 69 4.97 -10.36 9.64
N ASP A 70 4.66 -9.21 10.17
CA ASP A 70 3.50 -8.97 11.05
C ASP A 70 2.24 -8.49 10.30
N GLN A 71 2.32 -8.41 8.99
CA GLN A 71 1.26 -8.02 8.06
C GLN A 71 1.28 -8.95 6.85
N PHE A 72 0.28 -8.87 6.00
CA PHE A 72 0.26 -9.59 4.73
C PHE A 72 -0.47 -8.83 3.63
N LEU A 73 -0.18 -9.18 2.38
CA LEU A 73 -0.91 -8.75 1.20
C LEU A 73 -1.75 -9.93 0.70
N ALA A 74 -3.07 -9.77 0.66
CA ALA A 74 -3.97 -10.77 0.09
C ALA A 74 -4.22 -10.48 -1.39
N LEU A 75 -4.17 -11.51 -2.23
CA LEU A 75 -4.60 -11.49 -3.63
C LEU A 75 -5.88 -12.32 -3.75
N SER A 76 -6.90 -11.82 -4.45
CA SER A 76 -8.20 -12.49 -4.62
C SER A 76 -8.68 -12.39 -6.07
N GLU A 77 -9.06 -13.53 -6.66
CA GLU A 77 -9.61 -13.63 -8.02
C GLU A 77 -11.05 -13.12 -8.10
N ARG A 78 -11.27 -11.82 -7.91
CA ARG A 78 -12.62 -11.21 -7.93
C ARG A 78 -12.62 -9.81 -8.56
N ARG A 79 -11.80 -9.57 -9.58
CA ARG A 79 -11.68 -8.22 -10.16
C ARG A 79 -12.88 -7.89 -11.06
N ASP A 80 -13.86 -7.16 -10.52
CA ASP A 80 -14.97 -6.55 -11.24
C ASP A 80 -14.91 -5.01 -11.28
N SER A 81 -13.93 -4.43 -10.58
CA SER A 81 -13.77 -2.99 -10.45
C SER A 81 -12.92 -2.39 -11.57
N PRO A 82 -13.19 -1.13 -12.01
CA PRO A 82 -12.27 -0.43 -12.90
C PRO A 82 -10.91 -0.19 -12.22
N PRO A 83 -9.85 0.13 -12.98
CA PRO A 83 -8.55 0.51 -12.41
C PRO A 83 -8.65 1.60 -11.36
N ASP A 84 -7.76 1.57 -10.37
CA ASP A 84 -7.71 2.59 -9.32
C ASP A 84 -7.28 3.94 -9.91
N GLY A 85 -7.96 5.00 -9.47
CA GLY A 85 -7.55 6.37 -9.77
C GLY A 85 -6.67 6.93 -8.65
N ALA A 86 -7.26 7.78 -7.80
CA ALA A 86 -6.53 8.35 -6.65
C ALA A 86 -6.37 7.37 -5.48
N ARG A 87 -7.16 6.30 -5.42
CA ARG A 87 -7.03 5.25 -4.41
C ARG A 87 -5.74 4.48 -4.66
N HIS A 88 -4.90 4.36 -3.65
CA HIS A 88 -3.65 3.61 -3.69
C HIS A 88 -3.28 3.10 -2.30
N PHE A 89 -2.33 2.19 -2.24
CA PHE A 89 -1.69 1.77 -1.00
C PHE A 89 -0.17 1.80 -1.15
N GLY A 90 0.54 1.91 -0.02
CA GLY A 90 2.00 1.97 0.01
C GLY A 90 2.61 0.62 0.40
N LEU A 91 3.48 0.08 -0.44
CA LEU A 91 4.40 -1.01 -0.08
C LEU A 91 5.72 -0.43 0.40
N VAL A 92 6.19 -0.93 1.52
CA VAL A 92 7.46 -0.53 2.10
C VAL A 92 8.52 -1.57 1.74
N VAL A 93 9.63 -1.12 1.15
CA VAL A 93 10.74 -1.97 0.70
C VAL A 93 12.06 -1.58 1.36
N ASP A 94 13.00 -2.48 1.32
CA ASP A 94 14.38 -2.26 1.80
C ASP A 94 15.29 -1.58 0.75
N ASN A 95 14.90 -1.63 -0.54
CA ASN A 95 15.69 -1.09 -1.64
C ASN A 95 14.80 -0.55 -2.79
N LYS A 96 14.31 0.68 -2.63
CA LYS A 96 13.48 1.35 -3.64
C LYS A 96 14.16 1.52 -5.01
N PRO A 97 15.46 1.84 -5.13
CA PRO A 97 16.15 1.85 -6.42
C PRO A 97 16.11 0.51 -7.16
N ALA A 98 16.24 -0.62 -6.45
CA ALA A 98 16.14 -1.95 -7.07
C ALA A 98 14.73 -2.23 -7.59
N VAL A 99 13.69 -1.81 -6.89
CA VAL A 99 12.30 -1.92 -7.38
C VAL A 99 12.11 -1.12 -8.66
N ARG A 100 12.62 0.12 -8.73
CA ARG A 100 12.56 0.93 -9.98
C ARG A 100 13.22 0.19 -11.14
N ALA A 101 14.42 -0.34 -10.94
CA ALA A 101 15.14 -1.09 -11.98
C ALA A 101 14.35 -2.35 -12.41
N SER A 102 13.69 -3.04 -11.48
CA SER A 102 12.84 -4.21 -11.79
C SER A 102 11.61 -3.81 -12.60
N LEU A 103 10.91 -2.73 -12.25
CA LEU A 103 9.76 -2.22 -13.01
C LEU A 103 10.18 -1.89 -14.46
N GLU A 104 11.28 -1.16 -14.64
CA GLU A 104 11.82 -0.80 -15.95
C GLU A 104 12.22 -2.03 -16.76
N ALA A 105 12.89 -3.01 -16.15
CA ALA A 105 13.32 -4.25 -16.80
C ALA A 105 12.15 -5.13 -17.28
N HIS A 106 11.02 -5.07 -16.58
CA HIS A 106 9.81 -5.82 -16.93
C HIS A 106 8.79 -5.00 -17.72
N GLY A 107 9.15 -3.78 -18.16
CA GLY A 107 8.28 -2.91 -18.97
C GLY A 107 7.04 -2.41 -18.25
N VAL A 108 7.06 -2.35 -16.93
CA VAL A 108 5.97 -1.81 -16.12
C VAL A 108 6.05 -0.29 -16.15
N GLU A 109 4.95 0.37 -16.51
CA GLU A 109 4.88 1.82 -16.55
C GLU A 109 4.97 2.42 -15.15
N ILE A 110 5.97 3.29 -14.94
CA ILE A 110 6.07 4.10 -13.74
C ILE A 110 5.23 5.35 -13.94
N LEU A 111 4.27 5.58 -13.04
CA LEU A 111 3.36 6.72 -13.15
C LEU A 111 4.10 8.05 -12.94
N PRO A 112 3.69 9.12 -13.63
CA PRO A 112 4.34 10.41 -13.51
C PRO A 112 4.13 11.01 -12.11
N GLY A 113 5.21 11.58 -11.55
CA GLY A 113 5.16 12.23 -10.23
C GLY A 113 6.48 12.12 -9.46
N PRO A 114 6.53 12.66 -8.24
CA PRO A 114 7.73 12.67 -7.42
C PRO A 114 7.97 11.34 -6.67
N ARG A 115 7.01 10.44 -6.70
CA ARG A 115 7.04 9.14 -6.00
C ARG A 115 7.35 8.01 -6.97
N LEU A 116 7.52 6.81 -6.48
CA LEU A 116 7.59 5.59 -7.28
C LEU A 116 6.22 4.90 -7.22
N ASP A 117 5.38 5.24 -8.17
CA ASP A 117 4.02 4.74 -8.28
C ASP A 117 3.88 3.93 -9.59
N PHE A 118 3.11 2.86 -9.57
CA PHE A 118 2.77 2.04 -10.75
C PHE A 118 1.42 1.37 -10.57
N ASN A 119 0.84 0.87 -11.66
CA ASN A 119 -0.32 -0.01 -11.60
C ASN A 119 0.10 -1.44 -11.86
N ASP A 120 -0.50 -2.39 -11.14
CA ASP A 120 -0.43 -3.80 -11.51
C ASP A 120 -1.25 -4.08 -12.78
N PRO A 121 -1.19 -5.29 -13.39
CA PRO A 121 -1.93 -5.61 -14.61
C PRO A 121 -3.45 -5.48 -14.48
N TRP A 122 -3.99 -5.48 -13.27
CA TRP A 122 -5.42 -5.33 -13.00
C TRP A 122 -5.80 -3.92 -12.59
N GLY A 123 -4.85 -2.99 -12.58
CA GLY A 123 -5.08 -1.58 -12.28
C GLY A 123 -5.12 -1.25 -10.80
N ASN A 124 -4.61 -2.11 -9.92
CA ASN A 124 -4.38 -1.72 -8.53
C ASN A 124 -3.22 -0.73 -8.50
N HIS A 125 -3.43 0.45 -7.88
CA HIS A 125 -2.42 1.50 -7.82
C HIS A 125 -1.54 1.32 -6.58
N ILE A 126 -0.24 1.15 -6.81
CA ILE A 126 0.78 0.84 -5.81
C ILE A 126 1.79 1.98 -5.74
N GLN A 127 2.02 2.51 -4.55
CA GLN A 127 3.13 3.40 -4.23
C GLN A 127 4.23 2.59 -3.53
N VAL A 128 5.48 2.83 -3.88
CA VAL A 128 6.63 2.17 -3.23
C VAL A 128 7.39 3.18 -2.39
N ASP A 129 7.56 2.87 -1.11
CA ASP A 129 8.32 3.66 -0.15
C ASP A 129 9.53 2.89 0.39
N ASP A 130 10.66 3.58 0.55
CA ASP A 130 11.84 2.99 1.19
C ASP A 130 11.69 3.03 2.72
N TYR A 131 11.92 1.87 3.37
CA TYR A 131 11.87 1.77 4.82
C TYR A 131 12.75 2.82 5.51
N ARG A 132 13.90 3.13 4.90
CA ARG A 132 14.90 4.05 5.48
C ARG A 132 14.41 5.50 5.56
N ASP A 133 13.46 5.89 4.69
CA ASP A 133 13.06 7.29 4.49
C ASP A 133 11.77 7.67 5.20
N ILE A 134 10.96 6.69 5.62
CA ILE A 134 9.63 6.93 6.17
C ILE A 134 9.53 6.55 7.66
N GLN A 135 8.46 7.01 8.31
CA GLN A 135 8.21 6.78 9.75
C GLN A 135 7.69 5.36 10.05
N PHE A 136 7.30 4.56 9.04
CA PHE A 136 6.89 3.17 9.24
C PHE A 136 8.01 2.37 9.91
N THR A 137 7.69 1.61 10.95
CA THR A 137 8.67 0.78 11.68
C THR A 137 8.07 -0.57 12.05
N LYS A 138 8.91 -1.58 12.09
CA LYS A 138 8.60 -2.91 12.63
C LYS A 138 9.41 -3.15 13.89
N ALA A 139 8.91 -4.03 14.76
CA ALA A 139 9.65 -4.48 15.92
C ALA A 139 10.99 -5.14 15.49
N PRO A 140 12.09 -4.94 16.22
CA PRO A 140 13.40 -5.49 15.84
C PRO A 140 13.38 -6.99 15.56
N GLN A 141 12.68 -7.77 16.36
CA GLN A 141 12.55 -9.23 16.16
C GLN A 141 11.84 -9.62 14.87
N VAL A 142 10.90 -8.79 14.37
CA VAL A 142 10.23 -9.01 13.07
C VAL A 142 11.22 -8.72 11.94
N ILE A 143 11.96 -7.62 12.01
CA ILE A 143 13.02 -7.25 11.05
C ILE A 143 14.09 -8.36 10.96
N ASP A 144 14.53 -8.88 12.12
CA ASP A 144 15.51 -9.95 12.16
C ASP A 144 14.98 -11.27 11.56
N ALA A 145 13.74 -11.65 11.89
CA ALA A 145 13.07 -12.83 11.33
C ALA A 145 12.87 -12.74 9.81
N MET A 146 12.67 -11.53 9.27
CA MET A 146 12.60 -11.26 7.83
C MET A 146 13.98 -11.28 7.14
N GLY A 147 15.08 -11.48 7.87
CA GLY A 147 16.45 -11.43 7.32
C GLY A 147 16.93 -9.99 7.03
N LEU A 148 16.30 -8.98 7.60
CA LEU A 148 16.58 -7.55 7.37
C LEU A 148 17.31 -6.90 8.56
N GLY A 149 17.96 -7.66 9.42
CA GLY A 149 18.60 -7.17 10.65
C GLY A 149 19.65 -6.04 10.47
N GLY A 150 20.14 -5.83 9.26
CA GLY A 150 21.01 -4.70 8.88
C GLY A 150 20.27 -3.42 8.46
N LEU A 151 18.95 -3.47 8.28
CA LEU A 151 18.15 -2.32 7.80
C LEU A 151 18.07 -1.22 8.87
N ARG A 152 18.41 0.01 8.51
CA ARG A 152 18.42 1.16 9.42
C ARG A 152 17.74 2.35 8.78
N LYS A 153 17.13 3.21 9.62
CA LYS A 153 16.53 4.48 9.20
C LYS A 153 17.58 5.53 8.88
N HIS A 154 17.30 6.36 7.91
CA HIS A 154 18.04 7.59 7.68
C HIS A 154 17.74 8.65 8.78
N PRO A 155 18.66 9.61 9.03
CA PRO A 155 18.50 10.58 10.12
C PRO A 155 17.17 11.34 10.10
N GLY A 156 16.68 11.73 8.92
CA GLY A 156 15.40 12.45 8.80
C GLY A 156 14.19 11.64 9.27
N ALA A 157 14.14 10.34 8.95
CA ALA A 157 13.07 9.46 9.44
C ALA A 157 13.16 9.23 10.96
N ILE A 158 14.38 9.13 11.50
CA ILE A 158 14.60 9.03 12.97
C ILE A 158 14.11 10.29 13.66
N GLU A 159 14.41 11.47 13.12
CA GLU A 159 13.96 12.75 13.71
C GLU A 159 12.43 12.84 13.73
N GLN A 160 11.77 12.45 12.65
CA GLN A 160 10.31 12.40 12.59
C GLN A 160 9.70 11.41 13.60
N LEU A 161 10.35 10.26 13.83
CA LEU A 161 9.93 9.28 14.83
C LEU A 161 10.11 9.86 16.26
N ARG A 162 11.24 10.52 16.54
CA ARG A 162 11.49 11.20 17.81
C ARG A 162 10.46 12.28 18.12
N ALA A 163 10.09 13.08 17.11
CA ALA A 163 9.05 14.10 17.27
C ALA A 163 7.68 13.52 17.69
N LYS A 164 7.47 12.23 17.45
CA LYS A 164 6.27 11.47 17.87
C LYS A 164 6.48 10.64 19.14
N GLY A 165 7.66 10.67 19.76
CA GLY A 165 7.99 9.82 20.92
C GLY A 165 8.17 8.34 20.56
N LEU A 166 8.52 8.01 19.32
CA LEU A 166 8.62 6.64 18.81
C LEU A 166 10.08 6.17 18.60
N ALA A 167 11.08 6.99 18.87
CA ALA A 167 12.51 6.66 18.79
C ALA A 167 13.33 7.48 19.78
#